data_df43c136bb3faea0ab40a8acffdfc6fd
#
_entry.id   df43c136bb3faea0ab40a8acffdfc6fd
#
_cell.length_a   1.000
_cell.length_b   1.000
_cell.length_c   1.000
_cell.angle_alpha   90.00
_cell.angle_beta   90.00
_cell.angle_gamma   90.00
#
_symmetry.space_group_name_H-M   'P 1'
#
loop_
_entity.id
_entity.type
_entity.pdbx_description
1 polymer ?
#
loop_
_entity_poly.entity_id
_entity_poly.type
_entity_poly.pdbx_seq_one_letter_code
_entity_poly.pdbx_strand_id
1 'polypeptide(L)'
;MATVNNRLSIEQVRAIVEHNDRVEIDEATRRSIIECFHFLEAFSKDKVIYGINTGFGPMAQWRIDDEHLNELQYNIIRSHSTGAGEPLPTICVRAAMLARLMTFMQAHSGVNIATCELLVEFLNRGIYPVIPQHGSVGASGDLVQLAHIALALIGEGEVFYNGERRNTAEVMQELGIEPLKMFIREGLAVTNGTAVMTGIGFVNLFHAKRLLDWSTKASVLMNEIASSYDDFMSETLNGLKLHKGQNAIAEAMRELASGSKMLLNREAELYRRSEESTFEHKVQPYYSLRCIPQILGPVWDAVASAESVLLNEINSADDNPIVDPKNQTVIHGGNFHGDYVSYEMDKLKIAITKLTMLTERQMNYLLHDRINGILPPFVNLGVLGLNYGMQAPAFTATSTTAECQTLSNPMYVHSIPNNNDNQDIVSMGTNSALLCQRVVENSYQVMAIHMITLVQAVDCLKIADRLAPATRALYDAIRAIVPTFVVDTPKYKEIAAVIEFLKK
;
A
#
# COMPACT_ATOMS: atom_id res chain seq x y z
N MET A 1 4.01 -9.58 -20.67
CA MET A 1 3.40 -10.90 -20.36
C MET A 1 4.29 -11.55 -19.32
N ALA A 2 3.77 -11.74 -18.12
CA ALA A 2 4.52 -12.30 -17.01
C ALA A 2 4.16 -13.79 -16.88
N THR A 3 5.11 -14.68 -17.21
CA THR A 3 4.99 -16.09 -16.88
C THR A 3 5.19 -16.23 -15.38
N VAL A 4 4.16 -16.69 -14.68
CA VAL A 4 4.17 -16.84 -13.23
C VAL A 4 4.55 -18.28 -12.90
N ASN A 5 5.65 -18.41 -12.17
CA ASN A 5 6.03 -19.64 -11.49
C ASN A 5 5.59 -19.53 -10.01
N ASN A 6 6.04 -20.46 -9.18
CA ASN A 6 5.70 -20.46 -7.75
C ASN A 6 6.39 -19.34 -6.92
N ARG A 7 7.06 -18.39 -7.56
CA ARG A 7 7.67 -17.22 -6.90
C ARG A 7 7.61 -15.97 -7.78
N LEU A 8 7.16 -14.85 -7.20
CA LEU A 8 7.17 -13.53 -7.82
C LEU A 8 8.21 -12.64 -7.16
N SER A 9 8.88 -11.81 -7.98
CA SER A 9 9.63 -10.65 -7.49
C SER A 9 8.71 -9.45 -7.31
N ILE A 10 9.21 -8.39 -6.64
CA ILE A 10 8.44 -7.15 -6.44
C ILE A 10 8.12 -6.47 -7.78
N GLU A 11 9.03 -6.54 -8.75
CA GLU A 11 8.86 -5.96 -10.08
C GLU A 11 7.74 -6.68 -10.84
N GLN A 12 7.66 -8.01 -10.74
CA GLN A 12 6.60 -8.81 -11.35
C GLN A 12 5.24 -8.51 -10.70
N VAL A 13 5.17 -8.44 -9.36
CA VAL A 13 3.93 -8.05 -8.67
C VAL A 13 3.49 -6.66 -9.13
N ARG A 14 4.41 -5.70 -9.19
CA ARG A 14 4.11 -4.34 -9.66
C ARG A 14 3.61 -4.33 -11.11
N ALA A 15 4.29 -5.03 -12.02
CA ALA A 15 3.90 -5.10 -13.42
C ALA A 15 2.49 -5.68 -13.60
N ILE A 16 2.15 -6.71 -12.86
CA ILE A 16 0.82 -7.33 -12.91
C ILE A 16 -0.22 -6.40 -12.27
N VAL A 17 0.06 -5.82 -11.11
CA VAL A 17 -0.93 -5.06 -10.34
C VAL A 17 -1.14 -3.66 -10.90
N GLU A 18 -0.06 -2.90 -11.19
CA GLU A 18 -0.15 -1.50 -11.62
C GLU A 18 -0.20 -1.34 -13.14
N HIS A 19 0.45 -2.23 -13.90
CA HIS A 19 0.55 -2.09 -15.36
C HIS A 19 -0.32 -3.08 -16.14
N ASN A 20 -1.12 -3.90 -15.43
CA ASN A 20 -2.02 -4.89 -16.03
C ASN A 20 -1.30 -5.90 -16.93
N ASP A 21 -0.05 -6.25 -16.62
CA ASP A 21 0.64 -7.30 -17.33
C ASP A 21 -0.16 -8.60 -17.25
N ARG A 22 -0.18 -9.34 -18.37
CA ARG A 22 -0.89 -10.61 -18.45
C ARG A 22 -0.16 -11.68 -17.65
N VAL A 23 -0.94 -12.55 -17.02
CA VAL A 23 -0.48 -13.67 -16.21
C VAL A 23 -0.63 -14.96 -16.99
N GLU A 24 0.36 -15.85 -16.92
CA GLU A 24 0.33 -17.19 -17.49
C GLU A 24 1.01 -18.17 -16.53
N ILE A 25 0.39 -19.34 -16.33
CA ILE A 25 0.92 -20.39 -15.47
C ILE A 25 1.96 -21.20 -16.25
N ASP A 26 3.17 -21.34 -15.71
CA ASP A 26 4.18 -22.20 -16.33
C ASP A 26 3.80 -23.68 -16.25
N GLU A 27 4.30 -24.47 -17.21
CA GLU A 27 3.91 -25.87 -17.37
C GLU A 27 4.39 -26.77 -16.22
N ALA A 28 5.49 -26.42 -15.55
CA ALA A 28 5.99 -27.20 -14.41
C ALA A 28 5.07 -27.01 -13.19
N THR A 29 4.70 -25.77 -12.91
CA THR A 29 3.75 -25.43 -11.83
C THR A 29 2.37 -26.02 -12.11
N ARG A 30 1.89 -25.93 -13.37
CA ARG A 30 0.63 -26.57 -13.80
C ARG A 30 0.60 -28.06 -13.45
N ARG A 31 1.64 -28.80 -13.78
CA ARG A 31 1.75 -30.22 -13.44
C ARG A 31 1.73 -30.48 -11.95
N SER A 32 2.47 -29.69 -11.17
CA SER A 32 2.51 -29.83 -9.72
C SER A 32 1.14 -29.61 -9.07
N ILE A 33 0.35 -28.64 -9.56
CA ILE A 33 -1.03 -28.39 -9.08
C ILE A 33 -1.91 -29.61 -9.39
N ILE A 34 -1.85 -30.13 -10.61
CA ILE A 34 -2.64 -31.31 -11.03
C ILE A 34 -2.27 -32.55 -10.19
N GLU A 35 -0.98 -32.79 -9.97
CA GLU A 35 -0.50 -33.88 -9.13
C GLU A 35 -0.99 -33.74 -7.68
N CYS A 36 -0.96 -32.53 -7.11
CA CYS A 36 -1.46 -32.25 -5.77
C CYS A 36 -2.96 -32.51 -5.65
N PHE A 37 -3.75 -32.09 -6.64
CA PHE A 37 -5.20 -32.34 -6.68
C PHE A 37 -5.50 -33.85 -6.72
N HIS A 38 -4.88 -34.61 -7.64
CA HIS A 38 -5.11 -36.06 -7.73
C HIS A 38 -4.62 -36.80 -6.49
N PHE A 39 -3.52 -36.38 -5.89
CA PHE A 39 -3.09 -36.93 -4.61
C PHE A 39 -4.17 -36.76 -3.54
N LEU A 40 -4.71 -35.53 -3.38
CA LEU A 40 -5.75 -35.25 -2.38
C LEU A 40 -7.01 -36.06 -2.64
N GLU A 41 -7.46 -36.15 -3.90
CA GLU A 41 -8.62 -36.93 -4.30
C GLU A 41 -8.48 -38.43 -3.95
N ALA A 42 -7.30 -38.97 -4.17
CA ALA A 42 -7.00 -40.39 -3.82
C ALA A 42 -6.82 -40.56 -2.30
N PHE A 43 -6.15 -39.61 -1.64
CA PHE A 43 -5.82 -39.67 -0.21
C PHE A 43 -7.05 -39.51 0.68
N SER A 44 -8.04 -38.73 0.26
CA SER A 44 -9.25 -38.44 1.06
C SER A 44 -10.23 -39.61 1.16
N LYS A 45 -10.09 -40.63 0.33
CA LYS A 45 -10.91 -41.82 0.38
C LYS A 45 -10.73 -42.52 1.74
N ASP A 46 -11.81 -42.83 2.40
CA ASP A 46 -11.85 -43.53 3.68
C ASP A 46 -11.14 -42.82 4.86
N LYS A 47 -10.87 -41.49 4.72
CA LYS A 47 -10.26 -40.68 5.80
C LYS A 47 -11.14 -39.50 6.16
N VAL A 48 -11.08 -39.08 7.42
CA VAL A 48 -11.70 -37.83 7.87
C VAL A 48 -10.70 -36.70 7.69
N ILE A 49 -11.01 -35.74 6.83
CA ILE A 49 -10.15 -34.58 6.55
C ILE A 49 -10.98 -33.30 6.68
N TYR A 50 -10.48 -32.37 7.50
CA TYR A 50 -11.13 -31.08 7.69
C TYR A 50 -11.39 -30.36 6.36
N GLY A 51 -12.62 -29.85 6.21
CA GLY A 51 -13.02 -29.09 5.05
C GLY A 51 -13.27 -29.89 3.78
N ILE A 52 -13.15 -31.21 3.85
CA ILE A 52 -13.49 -32.14 2.77
C ILE A 52 -14.79 -32.88 3.10
N ASN A 53 -14.77 -33.68 4.19
CA ASN A 53 -15.92 -34.46 4.64
C ASN A 53 -16.32 -34.16 6.09
N THR A 54 -15.97 -32.97 6.57
CA THR A 54 -16.42 -32.40 7.83
C THR A 54 -17.05 -31.03 7.60
N GLY A 55 -17.86 -30.53 8.55
CA GLY A 55 -18.19 -29.12 8.61
C GLY A 55 -16.96 -28.25 8.85
N PHE A 56 -17.15 -26.94 8.98
CA PHE A 56 -16.08 -25.95 9.17
C PHE A 56 -16.12 -25.31 10.56
N GLY A 57 -14.96 -24.86 11.04
CA GLY A 57 -14.83 -24.19 12.36
C GLY A 57 -15.43 -25.00 13.50
N PRO A 58 -16.33 -24.43 14.33
CA PRO A 58 -16.99 -25.15 15.42
C PRO A 58 -17.83 -26.35 14.97
N MET A 59 -18.23 -26.39 13.70
CA MET A 59 -19.01 -27.49 13.11
C MET A 59 -18.13 -28.60 12.53
N ALA A 60 -16.82 -28.57 12.70
CA ALA A 60 -15.90 -29.59 12.20
C ALA A 60 -16.14 -30.98 12.82
N GLN A 61 -16.88 -31.04 13.92
CA GLN A 61 -17.25 -32.31 14.59
C GLN A 61 -18.35 -33.08 13.85
N TRP A 62 -19.03 -32.47 12.90
CA TRP A 62 -20.06 -33.13 12.11
C TRP A 62 -19.49 -33.64 10.80
N ARG A 63 -19.66 -34.95 10.57
CA ARG A 63 -19.33 -35.59 9.30
C ARG A 63 -20.39 -35.22 8.25
N ILE A 64 -19.95 -35.00 7.04
CA ILE A 64 -20.79 -34.72 5.86
C ILE A 64 -20.83 -35.96 4.99
N ASP A 65 -22.02 -36.36 4.57
CA ASP A 65 -22.21 -37.49 3.69
C ASP A 65 -21.71 -37.21 2.27
N ASP A 66 -21.27 -38.23 1.56
CA ASP A 66 -20.66 -38.09 0.23
C ASP A 66 -21.58 -37.40 -0.81
N GLU A 67 -22.90 -37.54 -0.66
CA GLU A 67 -23.89 -36.88 -1.52
C GLU A 67 -23.94 -35.37 -1.35
N HIS A 68 -23.50 -34.82 -0.19
CA HIS A 68 -23.56 -33.41 0.14
C HIS A 68 -22.18 -32.69 0.09
N LEU A 69 -21.09 -33.37 -0.28
CA LEU A 69 -19.76 -32.79 -0.27
C LEU A 69 -19.64 -31.58 -1.20
N ASN A 70 -20.23 -31.63 -2.39
CA ASN A 70 -20.23 -30.51 -3.33
C ASN A 70 -21.10 -29.36 -2.81
N GLU A 71 -22.28 -29.65 -2.26
CA GLU A 71 -23.15 -28.65 -1.68
C GLU A 71 -22.49 -27.89 -0.54
N LEU A 72 -21.70 -28.59 0.28
CA LEU A 72 -20.90 -27.99 1.35
C LEU A 72 -19.95 -26.91 0.81
N GLN A 73 -19.29 -27.14 -0.35
CA GLN A 73 -18.37 -26.18 -0.96
C GLN A 73 -19.09 -24.92 -1.50
N TYR A 74 -20.29 -25.07 -2.08
CA TYR A 74 -21.12 -23.93 -2.46
C TYR A 74 -21.64 -23.18 -1.24
N ASN A 75 -22.03 -23.90 -0.19
CA ASN A 75 -22.62 -23.30 1.02
C ASN A 75 -21.60 -22.45 1.80
N ILE A 76 -20.31 -22.85 1.87
CA ILE A 76 -19.30 -21.99 2.51
C ILE A 76 -19.15 -20.67 1.75
N ILE A 77 -19.13 -20.69 0.41
CA ILE A 77 -19.02 -19.48 -0.40
C ILE A 77 -20.23 -18.57 -0.15
N ARG A 78 -21.45 -19.09 -0.31
CA ARG A 78 -22.67 -18.29 -0.19
C ARG A 78 -22.91 -17.76 1.21
N SER A 79 -22.67 -18.58 2.24
CA SER A 79 -22.86 -18.17 3.63
C SER A 79 -21.84 -17.14 4.11
N HIS A 80 -20.65 -17.10 3.52
CA HIS A 80 -19.60 -16.15 3.87
C HIS A 80 -19.57 -14.92 2.95
N SER A 81 -20.34 -14.88 1.87
CA SER A 81 -20.49 -13.69 1.01
C SER A 81 -21.37 -12.63 1.67
N THR A 82 -20.92 -12.10 2.81
CA THR A 82 -21.68 -11.22 3.71
C THR A 82 -20.97 -9.91 4.01
N GLY A 83 -19.99 -9.54 3.18
CA GLY A 83 -19.23 -8.30 3.33
C GLY A 83 -20.14 -7.06 3.29
N ALA A 84 -19.72 -5.99 3.94
CA ALA A 84 -20.42 -4.71 4.03
C ALA A 84 -19.47 -3.52 3.80
N GLY A 85 -20.02 -2.34 3.56
CA GLY A 85 -19.28 -1.11 3.28
C GLY A 85 -19.04 -0.88 1.78
N GLU A 86 -18.23 0.10 1.46
CA GLU A 86 -17.88 0.44 0.08
C GLU A 86 -17.05 -0.68 -0.57
N PRO A 87 -17.14 -0.85 -1.89
CA PRO A 87 -16.28 -1.78 -2.61
C PRO A 87 -14.79 -1.41 -2.48
N LEU A 88 -13.92 -2.41 -2.40
CA LEU A 88 -12.48 -2.22 -2.54
C LEU A 88 -12.14 -1.66 -3.94
N PRO A 89 -11.12 -0.79 -4.05
CA PRO A 89 -10.60 -0.37 -5.36
C PRO A 89 -10.20 -1.59 -6.22
N THR A 90 -10.48 -1.54 -7.51
CA THR A 90 -10.20 -2.67 -8.44
C THR A 90 -8.73 -3.08 -8.46
N ILE A 91 -7.80 -2.14 -8.24
CA ILE A 91 -6.37 -2.45 -8.11
C ILE A 91 -6.08 -3.34 -6.89
N CYS A 92 -6.77 -3.12 -5.75
CA CYS A 92 -6.65 -3.96 -4.56
C CYS A 92 -7.25 -5.35 -4.82
N VAL A 93 -8.38 -5.42 -5.53
CA VAL A 93 -9.01 -6.69 -5.92
C VAL A 93 -8.11 -7.48 -6.86
N ARG A 94 -7.50 -6.83 -7.86
CA ARG A 94 -6.52 -7.44 -8.75
C ARG A 94 -5.34 -8.02 -7.97
N ALA A 95 -4.79 -7.26 -7.03
CA ALA A 95 -3.69 -7.72 -6.18
C ALA A 95 -4.10 -8.89 -5.28
N ALA A 96 -5.31 -8.87 -4.73
CA ALA A 96 -5.86 -9.97 -3.92
C ALA A 96 -6.07 -11.25 -4.75
N MET A 97 -6.59 -11.13 -5.96
CA MET A 97 -6.73 -12.27 -6.89
C MET A 97 -5.37 -12.86 -7.26
N LEU A 98 -4.36 -12.00 -7.50
CA LEU A 98 -3.00 -12.46 -7.75
C LEU A 98 -2.44 -13.19 -6.53
N ALA A 99 -2.59 -12.65 -5.32
CA ALA A 99 -2.14 -13.29 -4.09
C ALA A 99 -2.83 -14.64 -3.87
N ARG A 100 -4.15 -14.73 -4.12
CA ARG A 100 -4.87 -16.03 -4.02
C ARG A 100 -4.36 -17.04 -5.06
N LEU A 101 -4.12 -16.62 -6.28
CA LEU A 101 -3.54 -17.46 -7.31
C LEU A 101 -2.16 -17.98 -6.86
N MET A 102 -1.31 -17.12 -6.31
CA MET A 102 0.04 -17.49 -5.87
C MET A 102 0.06 -18.53 -4.76
N THR A 103 -0.92 -18.56 -3.86
CA THR A 103 -1.10 -19.65 -2.90
C THR A 103 -1.29 -20.99 -3.62
N PHE A 104 -2.12 -21.03 -4.66
CA PHE A 104 -2.36 -22.25 -5.43
C PHE A 104 -1.14 -22.68 -6.24
N MET A 105 -0.34 -21.70 -6.69
CA MET A 105 0.92 -21.97 -7.41
C MET A 105 1.98 -22.66 -6.53
N GLN A 106 1.83 -22.67 -5.20
CA GLN A 106 2.68 -23.45 -4.30
C GLN A 106 2.39 -24.97 -4.39
N ALA A 107 1.29 -25.38 -5.04
CA ALA A 107 0.86 -26.77 -5.23
C ALA A 107 0.67 -27.54 -3.90
N HIS A 108 0.15 -26.86 -2.87
CA HIS A 108 -0.15 -27.42 -1.55
C HIS A 108 -1.62 -27.27 -1.13
N SER A 109 -2.46 -26.67 -1.99
CA SER A 109 -3.88 -26.44 -1.68
C SER A 109 -4.80 -27.58 -2.11
N GLY A 110 -4.36 -28.45 -3.02
CA GLY A 110 -5.17 -29.56 -3.55
C GLY A 110 -6.38 -29.10 -4.38
N VAL A 111 -6.28 -27.93 -5.04
CA VAL A 111 -7.32 -27.40 -5.92
C VAL A 111 -7.20 -27.95 -7.35
N ASN A 112 -8.33 -27.98 -8.07
CA ASN A 112 -8.32 -28.31 -9.48
C ASN A 112 -7.67 -27.18 -10.29
N ILE A 113 -6.95 -27.52 -11.35
CA ILE A 113 -6.28 -26.53 -12.23
C ILE A 113 -7.27 -25.52 -12.82
N ALA A 114 -8.52 -25.92 -13.06
CA ALA A 114 -9.56 -25.04 -13.59
C ALA A 114 -9.81 -23.80 -12.69
N THR A 115 -9.63 -23.91 -11.37
CA THR A 115 -9.73 -22.78 -10.43
C THR A 115 -8.64 -21.74 -10.69
N CYS A 116 -7.40 -22.21 -10.92
CA CYS A 116 -6.27 -21.33 -11.24
C CYS A 116 -6.43 -20.68 -12.62
N GLU A 117 -6.86 -21.47 -13.62
CA GLU A 117 -7.08 -20.98 -14.99
C GLU A 117 -8.19 -19.91 -15.03
N LEU A 118 -9.26 -20.09 -14.29
CA LEU A 118 -10.34 -19.10 -14.22
C LEU A 118 -9.90 -17.80 -13.51
N LEU A 119 -9.09 -17.90 -12.44
CA LEU A 119 -8.47 -16.72 -11.82
C LEU A 119 -7.56 -15.96 -12.79
N VAL A 120 -6.74 -16.69 -13.57
CA VAL A 120 -5.91 -16.10 -14.63
C VAL A 120 -6.75 -15.44 -15.71
N GLU A 121 -7.85 -16.07 -16.12
CA GLU A 121 -8.78 -15.52 -17.11
C GLU A 121 -9.41 -14.21 -16.60
N PHE A 122 -9.87 -14.17 -15.35
CA PHE A 122 -10.42 -12.96 -14.73
C PHE A 122 -9.36 -11.86 -14.65
N LEU A 123 -8.15 -12.17 -14.19
CA LEU A 123 -7.03 -11.21 -14.13
C LEU A 123 -6.71 -10.63 -15.51
N ASN A 124 -6.62 -11.48 -16.53
CA ASN A 124 -6.22 -11.09 -17.87
C ASN A 124 -7.29 -10.32 -18.65
N ARG A 125 -8.55 -10.52 -18.31
CA ARG A 125 -9.69 -9.81 -18.91
C ARG A 125 -10.15 -8.60 -18.11
N GLY A 126 -9.57 -8.34 -16.94
CA GLY A 126 -9.96 -7.22 -16.08
C GLY A 126 -11.36 -7.38 -15.48
N ILE A 127 -11.72 -8.63 -15.11
CA ILE A 127 -12.96 -8.95 -14.41
C ILE A 127 -12.66 -8.96 -12.91
N TYR A 128 -13.17 -7.97 -12.18
CA TYR A 128 -12.86 -7.79 -10.77
C TYR A 128 -14.10 -7.99 -9.90
N PRO A 129 -14.15 -9.05 -9.07
CA PRO A 129 -15.25 -9.24 -8.11
C PRO A 129 -15.50 -8.01 -7.25
N VAL A 130 -16.78 -7.70 -6.99
CA VAL A 130 -17.14 -6.63 -6.04
C VAL A 130 -16.93 -7.17 -4.63
N ILE A 131 -15.90 -6.66 -3.97
CA ILE A 131 -15.51 -7.07 -2.62
C ILE A 131 -15.74 -5.90 -1.66
N PRO A 132 -16.69 -6.00 -0.71
CA PRO A 132 -16.89 -4.98 0.31
C PRO A 132 -15.71 -4.89 1.30
N GLN A 133 -15.50 -3.69 1.87
CA GLN A 133 -14.36 -3.42 2.76
C GLN A 133 -14.37 -4.23 4.06
N HIS A 134 -15.55 -4.48 4.65
CA HIS A 134 -15.67 -5.07 5.96
C HIS A 134 -16.14 -6.53 5.91
N GLY A 135 -15.62 -7.35 6.84
CA GLY A 135 -16.00 -8.75 7.02
C GLY A 135 -14.85 -9.64 7.50
N SER A 136 -13.60 -9.36 7.11
CA SER A 136 -12.45 -10.13 7.58
C SER A 136 -12.09 -9.80 9.02
N VAL A 137 -11.81 -10.83 9.81
CA VAL A 137 -11.24 -10.73 11.16
C VAL A 137 -9.77 -11.21 11.19
N GLY A 138 -9.30 -11.81 10.11
CA GLY A 138 -7.91 -12.21 9.93
C GLY A 138 -7.48 -13.46 10.69
N ALA A 139 -8.41 -14.20 11.30
CA ALA A 139 -8.10 -15.43 12.06
C ALA A 139 -8.05 -16.67 11.16
N SER A 140 -8.98 -16.78 10.21
CA SER A 140 -8.91 -17.76 9.10
C SER A 140 -8.57 -17.05 7.79
N GLY A 141 -7.77 -16.00 7.89
CA GLY A 141 -7.53 -15.06 6.81
C GLY A 141 -8.76 -14.20 6.51
N ASP A 142 -8.96 -13.91 5.24
CA ASP A 142 -9.96 -12.98 4.71
C ASP A 142 -11.23 -13.68 4.25
N LEU A 143 -11.77 -14.61 5.06
CA LEU A 143 -12.88 -15.49 4.68
C LEU A 143 -14.02 -14.79 3.93
N VAL A 144 -14.52 -13.68 4.49
CA VAL A 144 -15.67 -12.96 3.92
C VAL A 144 -15.31 -12.32 2.58
N GLN A 145 -14.20 -11.63 2.50
CA GLN A 145 -13.77 -10.98 1.25
C GLN A 145 -13.39 -12.00 0.17
N LEU A 146 -12.70 -13.08 0.54
CA LEU A 146 -12.37 -14.16 -0.38
C LEU A 146 -13.61 -14.91 -0.86
N ALA A 147 -14.66 -15.01 -0.03
CA ALA A 147 -15.94 -15.57 -0.46
C ALA A 147 -16.57 -14.78 -1.62
N HIS A 148 -16.38 -13.45 -1.68
CA HIS A 148 -16.85 -12.65 -2.83
C HIS A 148 -16.02 -12.95 -4.10
N ILE A 149 -14.73 -13.29 -4.00
CA ILE A 149 -13.96 -13.79 -5.14
C ILE A 149 -14.52 -15.13 -5.58
N ALA A 150 -14.70 -16.08 -4.66
CA ALA A 150 -15.24 -17.39 -4.94
C ALA A 150 -16.66 -17.33 -5.54
N LEU A 151 -17.51 -16.41 -5.05
CA LEU A 151 -18.86 -16.17 -5.54
C LEU A 151 -18.85 -15.80 -7.04
N ALA A 152 -17.95 -14.90 -7.43
CA ALA A 152 -17.79 -14.52 -8.83
C ALA A 152 -17.26 -15.69 -9.68
N LEU A 153 -16.34 -16.51 -9.17
CA LEU A 153 -15.85 -17.67 -9.92
C LEU A 153 -16.95 -18.71 -10.21
N ILE A 154 -17.93 -18.86 -9.32
CA ILE A 154 -19.10 -19.74 -9.57
C ILE A 154 -20.23 -19.06 -10.39
N GLY A 155 -19.98 -17.84 -10.92
CA GLY A 155 -20.94 -17.12 -11.76
C GLY A 155 -22.04 -16.38 -11.00
N GLU A 156 -21.89 -16.21 -9.68
CA GLU A 156 -22.83 -15.49 -8.83
C GLU A 156 -22.27 -14.11 -8.41
N GLY A 157 -23.12 -13.26 -7.81
CA GLY A 157 -22.72 -11.94 -7.34
C GLY A 157 -22.46 -10.94 -8.46
N GLU A 158 -21.56 -9.97 -8.21
CA GLU A 158 -21.29 -8.86 -9.11
C GLU A 158 -19.79 -8.67 -9.33
N VAL A 159 -19.43 -8.10 -10.48
CA VAL A 159 -18.08 -7.76 -10.87
C VAL A 159 -18.00 -6.34 -11.43
N PHE A 160 -16.84 -5.70 -11.30
CA PHE A 160 -16.46 -4.58 -12.15
C PHE A 160 -15.87 -5.12 -13.45
N TYR A 161 -16.45 -4.71 -14.57
CA TYR A 161 -15.93 -5.00 -15.90
C TYR A 161 -16.06 -3.76 -16.79
N ASN A 162 -15.00 -3.37 -17.46
CA ASN A 162 -14.91 -2.12 -18.25
C ASN A 162 -15.33 -0.86 -17.47
N GLY A 163 -15.05 -0.81 -16.18
CA GLY A 163 -15.40 0.32 -15.29
C GLY A 163 -16.84 0.34 -14.79
N GLU A 164 -17.66 -0.62 -15.19
CA GLU A 164 -19.05 -0.73 -14.77
C GLU A 164 -19.26 -1.91 -13.80
N ARG A 165 -20.13 -1.72 -12.82
CA ARG A 165 -20.58 -2.77 -11.91
C ARG A 165 -21.73 -3.57 -12.58
N ARG A 166 -21.53 -4.88 -12.76
CA ARG A 166 -22.40 -5.75 -13.53
C ARG A 166 -22.63 -7.09 -12.83
N ASN A 167 -23.70 -7.78 -13.18
CA ASN A 167 -23.94 -9.15 -12.74
C ASN A 167 -22.87 -10.10 -13.32
N THR A 168 -22.31 -10.98 -12.50
CA THR A 168 -21.23 -11.88 -12.89
C THR A 168 -21.65 -12.85 -14.00
N ALA A 169 -22.85 -13.48 -13.87
CA ALA A 169 -23.33 -14.43 -14.87
C ALA A 169 -23.49 -13.81 -16.25
N GLU A 170 -23.96 -12.55 -16.31
CA GLU A 170 -24.11 -11.82 -17.58
C GLU A 170 -22.76 -11.57 -18.25
N VAL A 171 -21.76 -11.12 -17.47
CA VAL A 171 -20.40 -10.88 -17.98
C VAL A 171 -19.75 -12.18 -18.46
N MET A 172 -19.86 -13.24 -17.68
CA MET A 172 -19.31 -14.54 -18.06
C MET A 172 -19.99 -15.09 -19.33
N GLN A 173 -21.30 -14.98 -19.44
CA GLN A 173 -22.04 -15.38 -20.64
C GLN A 173 -21.61 -14.57 -21.88
N GLU A 174 -21.48 -13.25 -21.76
CA GLU A 174 -21.01 -12.37 -22.83
C GLU A 174 -19.62 -12.78 -23.34
N LEU A 175 -18.74 -13.19 -22.42
CA LEU A 175 -17.36 -13.55 -22.71
C LEU A 175 -17.13 -15.03 -23.05
N GLY A 176 -18.18 -15.84 -22.98
CA GLY A 176 -18.08 -17.29 -23.20
C GLY A 176 -17.27 -18.02 -22.13
N ILE A 177 -17.29 -17.52 -20.89
CA ILE A 177 -16.61 -18.09 -19.73
C ILE A 177 -17.60 -18.98 -18.97
N GLU A 178 -17.23 -20.25 -18.74
CA GLU A 178 -18.05 -21.16 -17.93
C GLU A 178 -17.77 -20.94 -16.43
N PRO A 179 -18.83 -20.88 -15.59
CA PRO A 179 -18.67 -20.84 -14.14
C PRO A 179 -17.92 -22.06 -13.60
N LEU A 180 -17.11 -21.83 -12.55
CA LEU A 180 -16.36 -22.89 -11.89
C LEU A 180 -17.33 -23.91 -11.25
N LYS A 181 -17.10 -25.19 -11.53
CA LYS A 181 -17.75 -26.27 -10.81
C LYS A 181 -16.93 -26.61 -9.57
N MET A 182 -17.61 -26.70 -8.42
CA MET A 182 -16.93 -27.05 -7.17
C MET A 182 -16.54 -28.51 -7.15
N PHE A 183 -15.32 -28.73 -6.74
CA PHE A 183 -14.76 -30.06 -6.48
C PHE A 183 -14.62 -30.27 -4.96
N ILE A 184 -13.80 -31.22 -4.56
CA ILE A 184 -13.70 -31.74 -3.20
C ILE A 184 -13.30 -30.70 -2.13
N ARG A 185 -12.66 -29.58 -2.49
CA ARG A 185 -12.10 -28.61 -1.52
C ARG A 185 -12.14 -27.15 -2.00
N GLU A 186 -12.55 -26.88 -3.22
CA GLU A 186 -12.41 -25.55 -3.84
C GLU A 186 -13.05 -24.43 -3.03
N GLY A 187 -14.24 -24.64 -2.49
CA GLY A 187 -14.93 -23.62 -1.70
C GLY A 187 -14.09 -23.17 -0.51
N LEU A 188 -13.57 -24.10 0.27
CA LEU A 188 -12.67 -23.77 1.39
C LEU A 188 -11.35 -23.15 0.90
N ALA A 189 -10.72 -23.75 -0.12
CA ALA A 189 -9.42 -23.29 -0.59
C ALA A 189 -9.45 -21.85 -1.13
N VAL A 190 -10.51 -21.46 -1.85
CA VAL A 190 -10.61 -20.09 -2.36
C VAL A 190 -10.91 -19.09 -1.23
N THR A 191 -11.62 -19.50 -0.18
CA THR A 191 -12.06 -18.59 0.90
C THR A 191 -11.10 -18.49 2.06
N ASN A 192 -10.14 -19.42 2.24
CA ASN A 192 -9.26 -19.49 3.40
C ASN A 192 -7.84 -18.99 3.09
N GLY A 193 -7.41 -17.91 3.71
CA GLY A 193 -6.06 -17.33 3.53
C GLY A 193 -6.02 -15.81 3.61
N THR A 194 -4.82 -15.24 3.46
CA THR A 194 -4.49 -13.83 3.74
C THR A 194 -4.43 -12.96 2.48
N ALA A 195 -4.98 -13.43 1.36
CA ALA A 195 -4.74 -12.82 0.05
C ALA A 195 -5.31 -11.40 -0.10
N VAL A 196 -6.42 -11.04 0.56
CA VAL A 196 -7.00 -9.70 0.44
C VAL A 196 -6.19 -8.67 1.21
N MET A 197 -5.84 -8.96 2.48
CA MET A 197 -4.96 -8.07 3.25
C MET A 197 -3.59 -7.89 2.59
N THR A 198 -3.05 -8.97 2.00
CA THR A 198 -1.78 -8.95 1.24
C THR A 198 -1.89 -8.10 -0.02
N GLY A 199 -2.99 -8.21 -0.76
CA GLY A 199 -3.24 -7.41 -1.96
C GLY A 199 -3.35 -5.91 -1.65
N ILE A 200 -4.12 -5.53 -0.64
CA ILE A 200 -4.20 -4.14 -0.16
C ILE A 200 -2.81 -3.68 0.32
N GLY A 201 -2.08 -4.55 1.01
CA GLY A 201 -0.72 -4.30 1.49
C GLY A 201 0.24 -3.92 0.37
N PHE A 202 0.23 -4.62 -0.78
CA PHE A 202 1.08 -4.26 -1.93
C PHE A 202 0.73 -2.90 -2.52
N VAL A 203 -0.55 -2.58 -2.65
CA VAL A 203 -0.98 -1.25 -3.13
C VAL A 203 -0.48 -0.16 -2.18
N ASN A 204 -0.63 -0.37 -0.86
CA ASN A 204 -0.10 0.55 0.15
C ASN A 204 1.43 0.69 0.06
N LEU A 205 2.15 -0.40 -0.13
CA LEU A 205 3.61 -0.42 -0.28
C LEU A 205 4.07 0.41 -1.48
N PHE A 206 3.44 0.25 -2.64
CA PHE A 206 3.79 1.00 -3.85
C PHE A 206 3.58 2.49 -3.66
N HIS A 207 2.47 2.87 -3.07
CA HIS A 207 2.19 4.28 -2.74
C HIS A 207 3.12 4.82 -1.65
N ALA A 208 3.46 4.04 -0.63
CA ALA A 208 4.40 4.44 0.42
C ALA A 208 5.81 4.73 -0.15
N LYS A 209 6.28 3.91 -1.10
CA LYS A 209 7.54 4.15 -1.83
C LYS A 209 7.51 5.48 -2.59
N ARG A 210 6.42 5.77 -3.31
CA ARG A 210 6.24 7.04 -4.03
C ARG A 210 6.21 8.24 -3.07
N LEU A 211 5.47 8.14 -1.98
CA LEU A 211 5.39 9.20 -0.96
C LEU A 211 6.75 9.49 -0.33
N LEU A 212 7.56 8.46 -0.06
CA LEU A 212 8.90 8.60 0.47
C LEU A 212 9.84 9.32 -0.52
N ASP A 213 9.77 8.96 -1.80
CA ASP A 213 10.53 9.62 -2.88
C ASP A 213 10.11 11.10 -3.01
N TRP A 214 8.81 11.38 -3.06
CA TRP A 214 8.31 12.76 -3.11
C TRP A 214 8.66 13.57 -1.87
N SER A 215 8.61 12.98 -0.67
CA SER A 215 9.00 13.64 0.57
C SER A 215 10.49 13.99 0.59
N THR A 216 11.34 13.12 0.05
CA THR A 216 12.77 13.37 -0.06
C THR A 216 13.06 14.52 -1.04
N LYS A 217 12.44 14.51 -2.23
CA LYS A 217 12.54 15.59 -3.23
C LYS A 217 12.02 16.93 -2.69
N ALA A 218 10.86 16.93 -2.07
CA ALA A 218 10.28 18.12 -1.43
C ALA A 218 11.18 18.68 -0.34
N SER A 219 11.78 17.80 0.46
CA SER A 219 12.68 18.20 1.55
C SER A 219 14.00 18.82 1.04
N VAL A 220 14.52 18.38 -0.09
CA VAL A 220 15.69 19.04 -0.72
C VAL A 220 15.30 20.42 -1.23
N LEU A 221 14.19 20.55 -1.99
CA LEU A 221 13.70 21.86 -2.46
C LEU A 221 13.39 22.80 -1.27
N MET A 222 12.86 22.26 -0.17
CA MET A 222 12.63 23.00 1.06
C MET A 222 13.96 23.56 1.64
N ASN A 223 15.02 22.77 1.66
CA ASN A 223 16.35 23.19 2.12
C ASN A 223 16.96 24.26 1.20
N GLU A 224 16.74 24.15 -0.12
CA GLU A 224 17.16 25.18 -1.08
C GLU A 224 16.42 26.51 -0.85
N ILE A 225 15.11 26.49 -0.67
CA ILE A 225 14.30 27.68 -0.36
C ILE A 225 14.77 28.34 0.93
N ALA A 226 15.03 27.53 1.96
CA ALA A 226 15.48 28.00 3.26
C ALA A 226 16.98 28.40 3.31
N SER A 227 17.72 28.23 2.21
CA SER A 227 19.17 28.40 2.18
C SER A 227 19.87 27.68 3.34
N SER A 228 19.53 26.40 3.53
CA SER A 228 20.08 25.57 4.62
C SER A 228 21.53 25.16 4.33
N TYR A 229 22.23 24.68 5.37
CA TYR A 229 23.59 24.16 5.22
C TYR A 229 23.59 22.76 4.60
N ASP A 230 24.61 22.47 3.80
CA ASP A 230 24.85 21.19 3.13
C ASP A 230 25.30 20.05 4.07
N ASP A 231 25.83 20.39 5.24
CA ASP A 231 26.35 19.45 6.23
C ASP A 231 25.31 18.49 6.81
N PHE A 232 24.01 18.83 6.77
CA PHE A 232 22.95 17.96 7.28
C PHE A 232 22.82 16.64 6.53
N MET A 233 23.17 16.64 5.24
CA MET A 233 23.13 15.46 4.40
C MET A 233 24.51 14.84 4.15
N SER A 234 25.58 15.34 4.84
CA SER A 234 26.94 14.86 4.60
C SER A 234 27.09 13.36 4.90
N GLU A 235 27.95 12.70 4.14
CA GLU A 235 28.27 11.29 4.30
C GLU A 235 28.88 11.02 5.68
N THR A 236 29.81 11.86 6.12
CA THR A 236 30.48 11.73 7.42
C THR A 236 29.49 11.79 8.57
N LEU A 237 28.58 12.78 8.61
CA LEU A 237 27.59 12.91 9.68
C LEU A 237 26.68 11.69 9.75
N ASN A 238 26.11 11.29 8.62
CA ASN A 238 25.10 10.23 8.58
C ASN A 238 25.73 8.84 8.69
N GLY A 239 26.95 8.62 8.15
CA GLY A 239 27.69 7.37 8.23
C GLY A 239 28.16 6.99 9.64
N LEU A 240 28.28 7.95 10.56
CA LEU A 240 28.54 7.67 11.98
C LEU A 240 27.35 7.02 12.70
N LYS A 241 26.18 6.99 12.07
CA LYS A 241 24.98 6.33 12.55
C LYS A 241 24.61 5.17 11.64
N LEU A 242 24.61 3.93 12.17
CA LEU A 242 24.62 2.69 11.38
C LEU A 242 23.23 2.30 10.79
N HIS A 243 22.24 3.18 10.83
CA HIS A 243 20.92 2.92 10.28
C HIS A 243 20.92 3.03 8.74
N LYS A 244 20.53 1.96 8.07
CA LYS A 244 20.53 1.89 6.59
C LYS A 244 19.64 2.97 5.97
N GLY A 245 18.42 3.11 6.45
CA GLY A 245 17.47 4.09 5.91
C GLY A 245 17.96 5.53 6.08
N GLN A 246 18.58 5.89 7.21
CA GLN A 246 19.14 7.23 7.38
C GLN A 246 20.22 7.52 6.34
N ASN A 247 21.12 6.57 6.10
CA ASN A 247 22.19 6.73 5.14
C ASN A 247 21.66 6.80 3.69
N ALA A 248 20.69 5.96 3.35
CA ALA A 248 20.05 5.96 2.04
C ALA A 248 19.34 7.30 1.75
N ILE A 249 18.58 7.84 2.72
CA ILE A 249 17.94 9.15 2.56
C ILE A 249 18.99 10.27 2.43
N ALA A 250 20.04 10.26 3.23
CA ALA A 250 21.10 11.28 3.12
C ALA A 250 21.82 11.22 1.77
N GLU A 251 22.07 10.03 1.24
CA GLU A 251 22.64 9.82 -0.10
C GLU A 251 21.71 10.36 -1.19
N ALA A 252 20.43 9.97 -1.19
CA ALA A 252 19.45 10.49 -2.13
C ALA A 252 19.33 12.02 -2.08
N MET A 253 19.38 12.61 -0.87
CA MET A 253 19.37 14.08 -0.73
C MET A 253 20.60 14.73 -1.36
N ARG A 254 21.81 14.16 -1.19
CA ARG A 254 23.04 14.68 -1.82
C ARG A 254 22.97 14.63 -3.34
N GLU A 255 22.45 13.52 -3.90
CA GLU A 255 22.27 13.38 -5.34
C GLU A 255 21.28 14.41 -5.88
N LEU A 256 20.12 14.55 -5.24
CA LEU A 256 19.08 15.51 -5.63
C LEU A 256 19.54 16.97 -5.51
N ALA A 257 20.38 17.28 -4.54
CA ALA A 257 20.93 18.62 -4.28
C ALA A 257 22.14 18.97 -5.15
N SER A 258 22.65 18.02 -5.94
CA SER A 258 23.83 18.22 -6.77
C SER A 258 23.63 19.36 -7.77
N GLY A 259 24.55 20.33 -7.78
CA GLY A 259 24.46 21.52 -8.63
C GLY A 259 23.61 22.67 -8.07
N SER A 260 23.05 22.53 -6.88
CA SER A 260 22.34 23.62 -6.19
C SER A 260 23.25 24.83 -5.93
N LYS A 261 22.72 26.02 -6.18
CA LYS A 261 23.37 27.30 -5.83
C LYS A 261 22.70 27.97 -4.62
N MET A 262 21.79 27.25 -3.96
CA MET A 262 21.01 27.76 -2.85
C MET A 262 21.51 27.25 -1.49
N LEU A 263 22.10 26.06 -1.44
CA LEU A 263 22.63 25.50 -0.20
C LEU A 263 23.92 26.22 0.22
N LEU A 264 24.02 26.47 1.51
CA LEU A 264 25.18 27.17 2.10
C LEU A 264 26.24 26.18 2.59
N ASN A 265 27.49 26.53 2.43
CA ASN A 265 28.60 25.80 3.05
C ASN A 265 28.90 26.43 4.43
N ARG A 266 28.82 25.64 5.48
CA ARG A 266 29.02 26.10 6.85
C ARG A 266 30.39 26.72 7.12
N GLU A 267 31.42 26.14 6.55
CA GLU A 267 32.80 26.66 6.72
C GLU A 267 32.92 28.05 6.10
N ALA A 268 32.42 28.22 4.89
CA ALA A 268 32.45 29.51 4.20
C ALA A 268 31.64 30.59 4.91
N GLU A 269 30.46 30.21 5.47
CA GLU A 269 29.49 31.17 6.03
C GLU A 269 29.74 31.51 7.50
N LEU A 270 30.19 30.58 8.32
CA LEU A 270 30.23 30.75 9.78
C LEU A 270 31.64 30.73 10.41
N TYR A 271 32.56 29.89 9.93
CA TYR A 271 33.80 29.63 10.67
C TYR A 271 34.74 30.86 10.76
N ARG A 272 34.54 31.83 9.87
CA ARG A 272 35.36 33.08 9.87
C ARG A 272 34.72 34.23 10.63
N ARG A 273 33.51 34.04 11.22
CA ARG A 273 32.75 35.09 11.90
C ARG A 273 32.83 35.03 13.42
N SER A 274 33.99 34.64 13.95
CA SER A 274 34.18 34.44 15.41
C SER A 274 34.05 35.69 16.26
N GLU A 275 34.16 36.86 15.66
CA GLU A 275 34.07 38.16 16.35
C GLU A 275 32.63 38.70 16.41
N GLU A 276 31.69 38.08 15.69
CA GLU A 276 30.29 38.50 15.69
C GLU A 276 29.57 38.01 16.95
N SER A 277 28.84 38.87 17.63
CA SER A 277 28.02 38.54 18.80
C SER A 277 26.64 37.99 18.45
N THR A 278 26.19 38.23 17.22
CA THR A 278 24.88 37.80 16.72
C THR A 278 24.99 37.47 15.23
N PHE A 279 24.54 36.30 14.83
CA PHE A 279 24.57 35.85 13.43
C PHE A 279 23.26 36.16 12.72
N GLU A 280 23.35 36.62 11.49
CA GLU A 280 22.18 36.86 10.63
C GLU A 280 21.45 35.56 10.29
N HIS A 281 22.19 34.52 9.93
CA HIS A 281 21.66 33.19 9.66
C HIS A 281 21.67 32.31 10.91
N LYS A 282 20.61 31.46 11.08
CA LYS A 282 20.57 30.52 12.18
C LYS A 282 21.68 29.51 12.10
N VAL A 283 22.54 29.47 13.11
CA VAL A 283 23.61 28.44 13.23
C VAL A 283 23.04 27.03 13.25
N GLN A 284 21.86 26.85 13.85
CA GLN A 284 21.10 25.60 13.88
C GLN A 284 19.67 25.81 13.36
N PRO A 285 19.38 25.50 12.09
CA PRO A 285 18.04 25.50 11.54
C PRO A 285 17.08 24.55 12.28
N TYR A 286 15.79 24.70 12.04
CA TYR A 286 14.74 23.86 12.63
C TYR A 286 14.95 22.37 12.27
N TYR A 287 14.44 21.47 13.12
CA TYR A 287 14.59 20.01 12.93
C TYR A 287 13.93 19.51 11.64
N SER A 288 12.81 20.13 11.22
CA SER A 288 12.16 19.82 9.94
C SER A 288 13.02 20.11 8.71
N LEU A 289 14.11 20.88 8.85
CA LEU A 289 15.10 21.18 7.82
C LEU A 289 16.36 20.33 7.96
N ARG A 290 16.92 20.19 9.17
CA ARG A 290 18.22 19.55 9.39
C ARG A 290 18.18 18.09 9.79
N CYS A 291 17.03 17.58 10.29
CA CYS A 291 16.90 16.20 10.75
C CYS A 291 16.12 15.30 9.75
N ILE A 292 16.08 15.67 8.48
CA ILE A 292 15.34 14.92 7.45
C ILE A 292 15.84 13.47 7.35
N PRO A 293 17.15 13.17 7.25
CA PRO A 293 17.64 11.79 7.19
C PRO A 293 17.24 10.96 8.42
N GLN A 294 17.23 11.58 9.61
CA GLN A 294 16.84 10.92 10.87
C GLN A 294 15.34 10.69 10.99
N ILE A 295 14.51 11.48 10.27
CA ILE A 295 13.05 11.35 10.28
C ILE A 295 12.57 10.41 9.17
N LEU A 296 13.09 10.54 7.95
CA LEU A 296 12.69 9.71 6.81
C LEU A 296 13.42 8.36 6.78
N GLY A 297 14.58 8.23 7.43
CA GLY A 297 15.31 6.96 7.53
C GLY A 297 14.47 5.82 8.13
N PRO A 298 13.82 5.98 9.30
CA PRO A 298 12.90 4.97 9.82
C PRO A 298 11.72 4.66 8.90
N VAL A 299 11.25 5.62 8.09
CA VAL A 299 10.20 5.39 7.07
C VAL A 299 10.74 4.49 5.97
N TRP A 300 11.97 4.76 5.50
CA TRP A 300 12.66 3.91 4.52
C TRP A 300 12.80 2.47 5.03
N ASP A 301 13.26 2.28 6.28
CA ASP A 301 13.41 0.97 6.91
C ASP A 301 12.05 0.25 7.05
N ALA A 302 10.98 0.98 7.39
CA ALA A 302 9.62 0.43 7.45
C ALA A 302 9.10 -0.02 6.08
N VAL A 303 9.35 0.78 5.02
CA VAL A 303 8.98 0.42 3.63
C VAL A 303 9.75 -0.83 3.18
N ALA A 304 11.05 -0.93 3.45
CA ALA A 304 11.85 -2.10 3.10
C ALA A 304 11.40 -3.37 3.85
N SER A 305 11.01 -3.23 5.12
CA SER A 305 10.45 -4.33 5.91
C SER A 305 9.09 -4.78 5.35
N ALA A 306 8.20 -3.84 5.01
CA ALA A 306 6.90 -4.15 4.43
C ALA A 306 7.04 -4.91 3.11
N GLU A 307 7.99 -4.50 2.25
CA GLU A 307 8.30 -5.22 1.01
C GLU A 307 8.70 -6.67 1.28
N SER A 308 9.63 -6.89 2.23
CA SER A 308 10.11 -8.23 2.57
C SER A 308 9.00 -9.13 3.09
N VAL A 309 8.15 -8.61 3.99
CA VAL A 309 7.04 -9.38 4.58
C VAL A 309 5.99 -9.70 3.54
N LEU A 310 5.57 -8.73 2.75
CA LEU A 310 4.55 -8.95 1.71
C LEU A 310 5.03 -9.88 0.60
N LEU A 311 6.32 -9.83 0.22
CA LEU A 311 6.90 -10.78 -0.75
C LEU A 311 6.94 -12.19 -0.19
N ASN A 312 7.23 -12.37 1.10
CA ASN A 312 7.16 -13.68 1.73
C ASN A 312 5.71 -14.19 1.75
N GLU A 313 4.76 -13.34 2.12
CA GLU A 313 3.35 -13.70 2.22
C GLU A 313 2.77 -14.13 0.87
N ILE A 314 2.93 -13.33 -0.19
CA ILE A 314 2.39 -13.66 -1.52
C ILE A 314 3.01 -14.93 -2.12
N ASN A 315 4.23 -15.28 -1.73
CA ASN A 315 4.95 -16.46 -2.20
C ASN A 315 4.79 -17.68 -1.27
N SER A 316 3.77 -17.67 -0.40
CA SER A 316 3.51 -18.72 0.59
C SER A 316 2.21 -19.46 0.30
N ALA A 317 2.09 -20.68 0.85
CA ALA A 317 0.82 -21.40 0.98
C ALA A 317 0.16 -20.96 2.30
N ASP A 318 -0.87 -20.14 2.19
CA ASP A 318 -1.54 -19.46 3.32
C ASP A 318 -2.92 -20.03 3.65
N ASP A 319 -3.22 -21.25 3.24
CA ASP A 319 -4.49 -21.92 3.50
C ASP A 319 -4.36 -23.11 4.48
N ASN A 320 -5.46 -23.82 4.73
CA ASN A 320 -5.54 -24.99 5.60
C ASN A 320 -6.69 -25.91 5.14
N PRO A 321 -6.49 -27.25 5.10
CA PRO A 321 -5.24 -27.98 5.39
C PRO A 321 -4.21 -27.87 4.25
N ILE A 322 -2.95 -28.08 4.59
CA ILE A 322 -1.85 -28.17 3.63
C ILE A 322 -1.74 -29.60 3.11
N VAL A 323 -1.73 -29.75 1.81
CA VAL A 323 -1.56 -31.02 1.12
C VAL A 323 -0.09 -31.22 0.79
N ASP A 324 0.50 -32.34 1.20
CA ASP A 324 1.90 -32.69 0.93
C ASP A 324 2.00 -34.01 0.17
N PRO A 325 1.95 -33.97 -1.16
CA PRO A 325 2.05 -35.18 -1.98
C PRO A 325 3.40 -35.90 -1.81
N LYS A 326 4.47 -35.16 -1.58
CA LYS A 326 5.82 -35.70 -1.43
C LYS A 326 5.92 -36.64 -0.23
N ASN A 327 5.37 -36.21 0.93
CA ASN A 327 5.38 -36.98 2.16
C ASN A 327 4.10 -37.80 2.37
N GLN A 328 3.23 -37.86 1.35
CA GLN A 328 1.98 -38.62 1.36
C GLN A 328 1.08 -38.30 2.56
N THR A 329 0.89 -37.01 2.89
CA THR A 329 0.15 -36.57 4.05
C THR A 329 -0.66 -35.30 3.79
N VAL A 330 -1.60 -35.02 4.71
CA VAL A 330 -2.34 -33.77 4.80
C VAL A 330 -2.16 -33.22 6.20
N ILE A 331 -1.72 -31.99 6.32
CA ILE A 331 -1.29 -31.36 7.58
C ILE A 331 -2.26 -30.21 7.89
N HIS A 332 -2.70 -30.14 9.16
CA HIS A 332 -3.60 -29.11 9.64
C HIS A 332 -2.82 -28.08 10.47
N GLY A 333 -3.03 -26.79 10.20
CA GLY A 333 -2.31 -25.71 10.86
C GLY A 333 -3.01 -24.36 10.72
N GLY A 334 -2.25 -23.29 10.91
CA GLY A 334 -2.74 -21.91 10.98
C GLY A 334 -2.09 -20.96 9.99
N ASN A 335 -1.61 -21.41 8.83
CA ASN A 335 -0.95 -20.55 7.84
C ASN A 335 -1.85 -19.40 7.31
N PHE A 336 -3.14 -19.52 7.50
CA PHE A 336 -4.14 -18.49 7.19
C PHE A 336 -4.15 -17.32 8.18
N HIS A 337 -3.39 -17.36 9.28
CA HIS A 337 -3.44 -16.32 10.30
C HIS A 337 -2.68 -15.07 9.85
N GLY A 338 -3.35 -13.91 9.86
CA GLY A 338 -2.88 -12.70 9.19
C GLY A 338 -1.96 -11.80 10.01
N ASP A 339 -1.34 -12.25 11.12
CA ASP A 339 -0.56 -11.42 12.03
C ASP A 339 0.63 -10.72 11.37
N TYR A 340 1.34 -11.38 10.47
CA TYR A 340 2.47 -10.76 9.75
C TYR A 340 2.05 -9.53 8.96
N VAL A 341 1.01 -9.66 8.16
CA VAL A 341 0.51 -8.55 7.34
C VAL A 341 -0.11 -7.45 8.22
N SER A 342 -0.89 -7.83 9.24
CA SER A 342 -1.51 -6.88 10.17
C SER A 342 -0.49 -5.98 10.85
N TYR A 343 0.53 -6.59 11.46
CA TYR A 343 1.60 -5.87 12.15
C TYR A 343 2.38 -4.97 11.19
N GLU A 344 2.69 -5.48 10.00
CA GLU A 344 3.47 -4.73 9.02
C GLU A 344 2.69 -3.53 8.46
N MET A 345 1.37 -3.66 8.23
CA MET A 345 0.52 -2.54 7.79
C MET A 345 0.38 -1.46 8.87
N ASP A 346 0.29 -1.83 10.13
CA ASP A 346 0.30 -0.87 11.23
C ASP A 346 1.63 -0.13 11.34
N LYS A 347 2.75 -0.83 11.20
CA LYS A 347 4.08 -0.22 11.19
C LYS A 347 4.24 0.76 10.03
N LEU A 348 3.81 0.37 8.83
CA LEU A 348 3.84 1.22 7.64
C LEU A 348 2.95 2.46 7.82
N LYS A 349 1.74 2.28 8.34
CA LYS A 349 0.79 3.35 8.67
C LYS A 349 1.40 4.40 9.59
N ILE A 350 2.06 3.97 10.67
CA ILE A 350 2.75 4.86 11.62
C ILE A 350 3.90 5.62 10.93
N ALA A 351 4.68 4.93 10.10
CA ALA A 351 5.79 5.51 9.36
C ALA A 351 5.32 6.60 8.37
N ILE A 352 4.26 6.34 7.60
CA ILE A 352 3.69 7.31 6.65
C ILE A 352 3.03 8.49 7.39
N THR A 353 2.40 8.27 8.54
CA THR A 353 1.94 9.38 9.39
C THR A 353 3.09 10.29 9.81
N LYS A 354 4.24 9.73 10.18
CA LYS A 354 5.42 10.53 10.55
C LYS A 354 5.97 11.33 9.36
N LEU A 355 6.00 10.75 8.17
CA LEU A 355 6.33 11.46 6.92
C LEU A 355 5.36 12.63 6.69
N THR A 356 4.06 12.41 6.86
CA THR A 356 3.02 13.43 6.69
C THR A 356 3.19 14.58 7.69
N MET A 357 3.52 14.27 8.93
CA MET A 357 3.85 15.27 9.95
C MET A 357 5.07 16.12 9.56
N LEU A 358 6.12 15.51 9.00
CA LEU A 358 7.29 16.26 8.49
C LEU A 358 6.87 17.21 7.37
N THR A 359 6.10 16.72 6.40
CA THR A 359 5.58 17.50 5.27
C THR A 359 4.79 18.72 5.76
N GLU A 360 3.90 18.52 6.72
CA GLU A 360 3.10 19.62 7.31
C GLU A 360 4.00 20.61 8.05
N ARG A 361 5.01 20.17 8.80
CA ARG A 361 5.94 21.08 9.50
C ARG A 361 6.81 21.90 8.53
N GLN A 362 7.25 21.32 7.44
CA GLN A 362 7.98 22.03 6.37
C GLN A 362 7.09 23.07 5.70
N MET A 363 5.84 22.73 5.40
CA MET A 363 4.85 23.66 4.87
C MET A 363 4.60 24.81 5.84
N ASN A 364 4.36 24.53 7.14
CA ASN A 364 4.16 25.55 8.16
C ASN A 364 5.35 26.52 8.25
N TYR A 365 6.60 26.04 8.10
CA TYR A 365 7.77 26.93 8.05
C TYR A 365 7.66 27.93 6.90
N LEU A 366 7.28 27.51 5.70
CA LEU A 366 7.11 28.40 4.54
C LEU A 366 5.99 29.45 4.77
N LEU A 367 4.92 29.06 5.43
CA LEU A 367 3.73 29.91 5.63
C LEU A 367 3.89 30.94 6.75
N HIS A 368 4.90 30.76 7.61
CA HIS A 368 5.07 31.56 8.81
C HIS A 368 6.22 32.58 8.66
N ASP A 369 5.90 33.78 8.19
CA ASP A 369 6.85 34.89 7.92
C ASP A 369 7.80 35.19 9.06
N ARG A 370 7.31 35.20 10.32
CA ARG A 370 8.16 35.45 11.51
C ARG A 370 9.12 34.31 11.83
N ILE A 371 8.88 33.10 11.34
CA ILE A 371 9.76 31.95 11.54
C ILE A 371 10.81 31.89 10.46
N ASN A 372 10.40 32.02 9.19
CA ASN A 372 11.31 31.93 8.05
C ASN A 372 12.06 33.25 7.76
N GLY A 373 11.42 34.39 7.95
CA GLY A 373 12.02 35.74 7.72
C GLY A 373 12.29 36.08 6.25
N ILE A 374 11.91 35.21 5.30
CA ILE A 374 12.25 35.36 3.88
C ILE A 374 11.02 35.39 2.95
N LEU A 375 9.87 34.95 3.43
CA LEU A 375 8.63 34.85 2.66
C LEU A 375 7.55 35.72 3.32
N PRO A 376 6.61 36.27 2.54
CA PRO A 376 5.42 36.92 3.12
C PRO A 376 4.51 35.88 3.81
N PRO A 377 3.64 36.31 4.72
CA PRO A 377 2.67 35.43 5.38
C PRO A 377 1.92 34.60 4.34
N PHE A 378 1.81 33.29 4.59
CA PHE A 378 1.11 32.33 3.71
C PHE A 378 1.62 32.27 2.25
N VAL A 379 2.88 32.68 2.02
CA VAL A 379 3.48 32.80 0.67
C VAL A 379 2.57 33.61 -0.26
N ASN A 380 1.97 34.67 0.27
CA ASN A 380 1.03 35.52 -0.45
C ASN A 380 1.78 36.51 -1.35
N LEU A 381 1.63 36.36 -2.68
CA LEU A 381 2.19 37.25 -3.69
C LEU A 381 1.29 38.43 -4.03
N GLY A 382 0.08 38.47 -3.51
CA GLY A 382 -0.89 39.53 -3.68
C GLY A 382 -0.80 40.62 -2.61
N VAL A 383 -1.86 41.38 -2.46
CA VAL A 383 -1.97 42.45 -1.44
C VAL A 383 -2.30 41.84 -0.08
N LEU A 384 -1.42 42.05 0.91
CA LEU A 384 -1.66 41.55 2.27
C LEU A 384 -2.91 42.18 2.86
N GLY A 385 -3.75 41.36 3.48
CA GLY A 385 -5.04 41.76 4.04
C GLY A 385 -6.21 41.71 3.05
N LEU A 386 -5.93 41.71 1.73
CA LEU A 386 -6.91 41.50 0.67
C LEU A 386 -6.85 40.07 0.11
N ASN A 387 -5.66 39.55 -0.11
CA ASN A 387 -5.41 38.18 -0.60
C ASN A 387 -4.90 37.31 0.55
N TYR A 388 -5.22 36.03 0.48
CA TYR A 388 -4.95 35.03 1.53
C TYR A 388 -3.85 34.03 1.16
N GLY A 389 -3.48 33.90 -0.13
CA GLY A 389 -2.44 32.99 -0.59
C GLY A 389 -2.72 31.54 -0.21
N MET A 390 -1.79 30.90 0.51
CA MET A 390 -1.90 29.51 0.94
C MET A 390 -2.54 29.31 2.32
N GLN A 391 -3.19 30.33 2.90
CA GLN A 391 -3.79 30.23 4.25
C GLN A 391 -4.85 29.11 4.33
N ALA A 392 -5.84 29.13 3.45
CA ALA A 392 -6.92 28.13 3.48
C ALA A 392 -6.46 26.71 3.10
N PRO A 393 -5.58 26.51 2.10
CA PRO A 393 -4.97 25.18 1.87
C PRO A 393 -4.24 24.62 3.09
N ALA A 394 -3.61 25.46 3.92
CA ALA A 394 -2.97 25.03 5.16
C ALA A 394 -3.97 24.40 6.15
N PHE A 395 -5.20 24.92 6.25
CA PHE A 395 -6.23 24.33 7.11
C PHE A 395 -6.57 22.90 6.67
N THR A 396 -6.69 22.68 5.36
CA THR A 396 -6.90 21.33 4.81
C THR A 396 -5.76 20.40 5.18
N ALA A 397 -4.50 20.81 4.96
CA ALA A 397 -3.35 19.99 5.29
C ALA A 397 -3.25 19.68 6.79
N THR A 398 -3.51 20.65 7.67
CA THR A 398 -3.51 20.46 9.14
C THR A 398 -4.61 19.49 9.57
N SER A 399 -5.84 19.66 9.08
CA SER A 399 -6.98 18.78 9.37
C SER A 399 -6.70 17.34 8.94
N THR A 400 -6.19 17.18 7.72
CA THR A 400 -5.86 15.85 7.16
C THR A 400 -4.69 15.19 7.92
N THR A 401 -3.70 15.97 8.35
CA THR A 401 -2.60 15.45 9.19
C THR A 401 -3.11 14.97 10.56
N ALA A 402 -4.03 15.70 11.17
CA ALA A 402 -4.65 15.30 12.44
C ALA A 402 -5.43 13.98 12.30
N GLU A 403 -6.13 13.78 11.18
CA GLU A 403 -6.78 12.49 10.89
C GLU A 403 -5.74 11.36 10.77
N CYS A 404 -4.61 11.56 10.07
CA CYS A 404 -3.52 10.57 10.00
C CYS A 404 -3.00 10.20 11.40
N GLN A 405 -2.82 11.19 12.28
CA GLN A 405 -2.38 10.94 13.66
C GLN A 405 -3.38 10.10 14.45
N THR A 406 -4.68 10.34 14.29
CA THR A 406 -5.74 9.53 14.91
C THR A 406 -5.76 8.11 14.36
N LEU A 407 -5.65 7.94 13.04
CA LEU A 407 -5.63 6.64 12.39
C LEU A 407 -4.38 5.82 12.71
N SER A 408 -3.32 6.42 13.27
CA SER A 408 -2.08 5.74 13.65
C SER A 408 -2.21 4.81 14.85
N ASN A 409 -3.35 4.77 15.54
CA ASN A 409 -3.59 3.78 16.59
C ASN A 409 -3.46 2.37 15.98
N PRO A 410 -2.68 1.46 16.63
CA PRO A 410 -2.49 0.12 16.10
C PRO A 410 -3.80 -0.68 16.07
N MET A 411 -4.13 -1.26 14.92
CA MET A 411 -5.24 -2.20 14.77
C MET A 411 -4.83 -3.62 15.17
N TYR A 412 -3.58 -3.98 14.98
CA TYR A 412 -2.99 -5.28 15.29
C TYR A 412 -3.25 -5.78 16.71
N VAL A 413 -3.29 -4.86 17.69
CA VAL A 413 -3.53 -5.19 19.10
C VAL A 413 -5.01 -5.35 19.46
N HIS A 414 -5.93 -5.19 18.50
CA HIS A 414 -7.36 -5.39 18.70
C HIS A 414 -7.72 -6.82 18.31
N SER A 415 -8.12 -7.61 19.30
CA SER A 415 -8.57 -8.99 19.11
C SER A 415 -9.92 -9.19 19.80
N ILE A 416 -10.93 -9.53 19.01
CA ILE A 416 -12.28 -9.80 19.48
C ILE A 416 -12.61 -11.26 19.17
N PRO A 417 -12.73 -12.14 20.18
CA PRO A 417 -13.10 -13.53 19.97
C PRO A 417 -14.39 -13.69 19.17
N ASN A 418 -14.41 -14.70 18.30
CA ASN A 418 -15.53 -14.89 17.40
C ASN A 418 -15.64 -16.37 16.98
N ASN A 419 -16.66 -16.74 16.20
CA ASN A 419 -16.88 -18.10 15.72
C ASN A 419 -17.01 -19.11 16.89
N ASN A 420 -17.89 -18.80 17.89
CA ASN A 420 -18.04 -19.56 19.13
C ASN A 420 -16.69 -19.75 19.88
N ASP A 421 -15.90 -18.70 19.98
CA ASP A 421 -14.56 -18.67 20.59
C ASP A 421 -13.55 -19.67 19.99
N ASN A 422 -13.86 -20.31 18.87
CA ASN A 422 -12.89 -21.11 18.11
C ASN A 422 -11.78 -20.22 17.52
N GLN A 423 -12.14 -18.98 17.19
CA GLN A 423 -11.21 -17.89 16.79
C GLN A 423 -11.04 -16.94 17.99
N ASP A 424 -10.36 -17.40 19.04
CA ASP A 424 -10.20 -16.68 20.30
C ASP A 424 -9.12 -15.59 20.25
N ILE A 425 -8.26 -15.61 19.25
CA ILE A 425 -7.32 -14.54 18.90
C ILE A 425 -7.36 -14.30 17.40
N VAL A 426 -7.41 -13.02 17.00
CA VAL A 426 -7.60 -12.59 15.62
C VAL A 426 -6.64 -11.45 15.25
N SER A 427 -6.23 -11.38 13.99
CA SER A 427 -5.19 -10.43 13.56
C SER A 427 -5.71 -9.09 13.08
N MET A 428 -6.96 -8.99 12.65
CA MET A 428 -7.56 -7.80 12.01
C MET A 428 -6.74 -7.25 10.82
N GLY A 429 -6.10 -8.13 10.03
CA GLY A 429 -5.13 -7.75 9.00
C GLY A 429 -5.70 -6.87 7.90
N THR A 430 -6.89 -7.19 7.38
CA THR A 430 -7.57 -6.35 6.38
C THR A 430 -7.93 -4.98 6.95
N ASN A 431 -8.40 -4.88 8.20
CA ASN A 431 -8.67 -3.60 8.84
C ASN A 431 -7.38 -2.76 8.98
N SER A 432 -6.27 -3.38 9.39
CA SER A 432 -4.96 -2.71 9.46
C SER A 432 -4.53 -2.17 8.09
N ALA A 433 -4.67 -2.98 7.03
CA ALA A 433 -4.34 -2.59 5.67
C ALA A 433 -5.22 -1.45 5.13
N LEU A 434 -6.54 -1.46 5.42
CA LEU A 434 -7.48 -0.39 5.05
C LEU A 434 -7.17 0.92 5.77
N LEU A 435 -6.84 0.88 7.07
CA LEU A 435 -6.44 2.07 7.81
C LEU A 435 -5.11 2.64 7.29
N CYS A 436 -4.17 1.77 6.90
CA CYS A 436 -2.94 2.18 6.24
C CYS A 436 -3.23 2.86 4.89
N GLN A 437 -4.14 2.30 4.09
CA GLN A 437 -4.57 2.89 2.82
C GLN A 437 -5.16 4.29 3.03
N ARG A 438 -5.99 4.48 4.05
CA ARG A 438 -6.56 5.80 4.38
C ARG A 438 -5.48 6.83 4.74
N VAL A 439 -4.48 6.43 5.53
CA VAL A 439 -3.35 7.31 5.86
C VAL A 439 -2.53 7.65 4.60
N VAL A 440 -2.28 6.69 3.71
CA VAL A 440 -1.59 6.91 2.43
C VAL A 440 -2.35 7.92 1.56
N GLU A 441 -3.66 7.77 1.40
CA GLU A 441 -4.51 8.70 0.64
C GLU A 441 -4.48 10.12 1.24
N ASN A 442 -4.60 10.23 2.54
CA ASN A 442 -4.51 11.50 3.26
C ASN A 442 -3.12 12.16 3.07
N SER A 443 -2.06 11.36 3.07
CA SER A 443 -0.68 11.85 2.89
C SER A 443 -0.45 12.48 1.52
N TYR A 444 -1.07 11.96 0.47
CA TYR A 444 -1.03 12.60 -0.85
C TYR A 444 -1.69 13.97 -0.87
N GLN A 445 -2.77 14.18 -0.10
CA GLN A 445 -3.42 15.49 0.00
C GLN A 445 -2.47 16.52 0.62
N VAL A 446 -1.84 16.16 1.74
CA VAL A 446 -0.88 17.04 2.44
C VAL A 446 0.35 17.31 1.56
N MET A 447 0.88 16.28 0.89
CA MET A 447 2.01 16.40 -0.02
C MET A 447 1.69 17.31 -1.22
N ALA A 448 0.51 17.19 -1.81
CA ALA A 448 0.11 18.04 -2.94
C ALA A 448 0.03 19.53 -2.52
N ILE A 449 -0.55 19.83 -1.37
CA ILE A 449 -0.61 21.19 -0.85
C ILE A 449 0.80 21.72 -0.56
N HIS A 450 1.68 20.89 -0.01
CA HIS A 450 3.08 21.26 0.23
C HIS A 450 3.83 21.54 -1.08
N MET A 451 3.65 20.72 -2.12
CA MET A 451 4.25 20.94 -3.44
C MET A 451 3.82 22.28 -4.04
N ILE A 452 2.53 22.61 -3.97
CA ILE A 452 2.01 23.92 -4.43
C ILE A 452 2.67 25.05 -3.65
N THR A 453 2.82 24.90 -2.34
CA THR A 453 3.44 25.90 -1.47
C THR A 453 4.93 26.10 -1.81
N LEU A 454 5.67 25.02 -2.04
CA LEU A 454 7.08 25.04 -2.42
C LEU A 454 7.31 25.83 -3.72
N VAL A 455 6.57 25.51 -4.77
CA VAL A 455 6.76 26.18 -6.07
C VAL A 455 6.33 27.66 -6.00
N GLN A 456 5.32 27.98 -5.18
CA GLN A 456 4.92 29.37 -4.94
C GLN A 456 6.01 30.16 -4.19
N ALA A 457 6.70 29.52 -3.24
CA ALA A 457 7.84 30.11 -2.54
C ALA A 457 9.05 30.34 -3.47
N VAL A 458 9.32 29.40 -4.38
CA VAL A 458 10.37 29.56 -5.42
C VAL A 458 10.13 30.79 -6.27
N ASP A 459 8.88 31.02 -6.72
CA ASP A 459 8.54 32.21 -7.51
C ASP A 459 8.63 33.49 -6.69
N CYS A 460 8.16 33.46 -5.44
CA CYS A 460 8.28 34.59 -4.54
C CYS A 460 9.73 35.07 -4.38
N LEU A 461 10.64 34.14 -4.20
CA LEU A 461 12.06 34.39 -4.03
C LEU A 461 12.81 34.57 -5.35
N LYS A 462 12.19 34.23 -6.49
CA LYS A 462 12.79 34.29 -7.85
C LYS A 462 14.08 33.46 -7.96
N ILE A 463 14.10 32.28 -7.37
CA ILE A 463 15.30 31.42 -7.24
C ILE A 463 15.32 30.21 -8.21
N ALA A 464 14.33 30.09 -9.09
CA ALA A 464 14.20 28.94 -9.98
C ALA A 464 15.48 28.57 -10.75
N ASP A 465 16.26 29.56 -11.21
CA ASP A 465 17.51 29.34 -11.97
C ASP A 465 18.73 29.00 -11.08
N ARG A 466 18.53 28.98 -9.76
CA ARG A 466 19.54 28.67 -8.77
C ARG A 466 19.35 27.29 -8.13
N LEU A 467 18.21 26.63 -8.39
CA LEU A 467 17.90 25.30 -7.90
C LEU A 467 18.81 24.24 -8.52
N ALA A 468 18.96 23.11 -7.84
CA ALA A 468 19.56 21.93 -8.42
C ALA A 468 18.76 21.45 -9.64
N PRO A 469 19.37 20.79 -10.62
CA PRO A 469 18.65 20.30 -11.81
C PRO A 469 17.44 19.41 -11.45
N ALA A 470 17.57 18.54 -10.44
CA ALA A 470 16.49 17.63 -10.02
C ALA A 470 15.31 18.38 -9.37
N THR A 471 15.57 19.34 -8.50
CA THR A 471 14.52 20.14 -7.85
C THR A 471 13.96 21.20 -8.82
N ARG A 472 14.75 21.66 -9.79
CA ARG A 472 14.24 22.50 -10.89
C ARG A 472 13.25 21.70 -11.76
N ALA A 473 13.54 20.46 -12.10
CA ALA A 473 12.62 19.60 -12.85
C ALA A 473 11.31 19.38 -12.07
N LEU A 474 11.38 19.19 -10.74
CA LEU A 474 10.21 19.10 -9.88
C LEU A 474 9.38 20.39 -9.93
N TYR A 475 10.05 21.55 -9.77
CA TYR A 475 9.40 22.86 -9.88
C TYR A 475 8.67 23.02 -11.21
N ASP A 476 9.34 22.76 -12.34
CA ASP A 476 8.77 22.88 -13.68
C ASP A 476 7.58 21.92 -13.87
N ALA A 477 7.64 20.68 -13.38
CA ALA A 477 6.55 19.71 -13.46
C ALA A 477 5.30 20.15 -12.69
N ILE A 478 5.47 20.66 -11.46
CA ILE A 478 4.33 21.17 -10.67
C ILE A 478 3.78 22.45 -11.28
N ARG A 479 4.63 23.34 -11.83
CA ARG A 479 4.20 24.59 -12.50
C ARG A 479 3.43 24.33 -13.81
N ALA A 480 3.69 23.22 -14.48
CA ALA A 480 2.88 22.80 -15.63
C ALA A 480 1.42 22.47 -15.23
N ILE A 481 1.18 22.12 -13.97
CA ILE A 481 -0.16 21.79 -13.43
C ILE A 481 -0.78 23.02 -12.75
N VAL A 482 0.01 23.73 -11.95
CA VAL A 482 -0.46 24.85 -11.11
C VAL A 482 0.29 26.12 -11.51
N PRO A 483 -0.32 27.04 -12.26
CA PRO A 483 0.30 28.32 -12.58
C PRO A 483 0.60 29.16 -11.33
N THR A 484 1.61 30.03 -11.42
CA THR A 484 1.85 31.03 -10.38
C THR A 484 0.60 31.91 -10.19
N PHE A 485 0.22 32.13 -8.94
CA PHE A 485 -0.97 32.93 -8.62
C PHE A 485 -0.65 34.08 -7.68
N VAL A 486 -1.26 35.24 -7.97
CA VAL A 486 -1.20 36.47 -7.19
C VAL A 486 -2.57 36.79 -6.60
N VAL A 487 -3.62 36.51 -7.37
CA VAL A 487 -5.02 36.65 -6.96
C VAL A 487 -5.53 35.30 -6.47
N ASP A 488 -6.30 35.32 -5.39
CA ASP A 488 -6.89 34.11 -4.84
C ASP A 488 -7.85 33.44 -5.82
N THR A 489 -7.69 32.14 -6.01
CA THR A 489 -8.55 31.28 -6.83
C THR A 489 -8.86 29.98 -6.10
N PRO A 490 -10.00 29.30 -6.37
CA PRO A 490 -10.30 28.00 -5.77
C PRO A 490 -9.23 26.97 -6.10
N LYS A 491 -8.55 26.42 -5.08
CA LYS A 491 -7.40 25.51 -5.24
C LYS A 491 -7.75 24.02 -5.30
N TYR A 492 -8.99 23.63 -5.04
CA TYR A 492 -9.35 22.20 -4.91
C TYR A 492 -9.09 21.37 -6.17
N LYS A 493 -9.29 21.94 -7.39
CA LYS A 493 -9.00 21.25 -8.65
C LYS A 493 -7.51 21.10 -8.89
N GLU A 494 -6.73 22.14 -8.56
CA GLU A 494 -5.28 22.12 -8.68
C GLU A 494 -4.68 21.10 -7.70
N ILE A 495 -5.17 21.04 -6.44
CA ILE A 495 -4.77 20.04 -5.46
C ILE A 495 -5.08 18.63 -5.98
N ALA A 496 -6.28 18.39 -6.50
CA ALA A 496 -6.65 17.10 -7.07
C ALA A 496 -5.73 16.70 -8.25
N ALA A 497 -5.42 17.63 -9.14
CA ALA A 497 -4.54 17.36 -10.27
C ALA A 497 -3.10 17.05 -9.84
N VAL A 498 -2.59 17.72 -8.80
CA VAL A 498 -1.27 17.41 -8.24
C VAL A 498 -1.30 16.03 -7.54
N ILE A 499 -2.36 15.66 -6.82
CA ILE A 499 -2.51 14.31 -6.24
C ILE A 499 -2.40 13.25 -7.33
N GLU A 500 -3.13 13.42 -8.43
CA GLU A 500 -3.08 12.47 -9.56
C GLU A 500 -1.69 12.41 -10.22
N PHE A 501 -0.98 13.52 -10.28
CA PHE A 501 0.42 13.55 -10.74
C PHE A 501 1.35 12.77 -9.80
N LEU A 502 1.21 12.97 -8.48
CA LEU A 502 2.06 12.33 -7.48
C LEU A 502 1.82 10.81 -7.38
N LYS A 503 0.64 10.33 -7.77
CA LYS A 503 0.28 8.90 -7.75
C LYS A 503 0.84 8.11 -8.94
N LYS A 504 1.26 8.77 -9.99
CA LYS A 504 1.87 8.16 -11.19
C LYS A 504 3.34 7.84 -10.96
#